data_1b6a54f012b7a9436a6ab33778f687db
#
_entry.id   1b6a54f012b7a9436a6ab33778f687db
#
_cell.length_a   1.000
_cell.length_b   1.000
_cell.length_c   1.000
_cell.angle_alpha   90.00
_cell.angle_beta   90.00
_cell.angle_gamma   90.00
#
_symmetry.space_group_name_H-M   'P 1'
#
loop_
_entity.id
_entity.type
_entity.pdbx_description
1 polymer ?
#
loop_
_entity_poly.entity_id
_entity_poly.type
_entity_poly.pdbx_seq_one_letter_code
_entity_poly.pdbx_strand_id
1 'polypeptide(L)'
;MKKILLILGLLSVIACQEETTDKTPQAPNVYQGVFLDGNNAVEVYVQEYQDNKIQNLKVKLIRAAGKIVSAQLITGDAQTLADYNAQYGTDYKLLPTDKYSIDENAIFNTYETETPIDITISELTFPNNEVYALPIQIRGRNNIEAIAGQDHLLLVVHKETRTKVLSLATTKAITGEVLSNNELSQWTFEATINCSNLIGSNPIVGVTSNTHQVEIGFTNNQLDVKASDISILIPTEVFKAQTNKWYPIAVTCDGNTLRVYVEGKEVGSKTANSNSRIYVKDLWFAGV
;
A
#
# COMPACT_ATOMS: atom_id res chain seq x y z
N MET A 1 -27.26 -96.58 -31.83
CA MET A 1 -27.04 -95.57 -32.88
C MET A 1 -27.03 -94.17 -32.22
N LYS A 2 -25.94 -93.64 -31.80
CA LYS A 2 -25.72 -92.24 -31.52
C LYS A 2 -24.23 -91.91 -31.76
N LYS A 3 -23.97 -91.13 -32.77
CA LYS A 3 -22.61 -90.68 -33.13
C LYS A 3 -22.30 -89.53 -32.13
N ILE A 4 -21.22 -89.68 -31.40
CA ILE A 4 -20.64 -88.62 -30.60
C ILE A 4 -19.57 -87.96 -31.44
N LEU A 5 -19.76 -86.73 -31.75
CA LEU A 5 -18.83 -85.86 -32.46
C LEU A 5 -17.89 -85.22 -31.42
N LEU A 6 -16.61 -85.62 -31.50
CA LEU A 6 -15.57 -85.05 -30.62
C LEU A 6 -15.04 -83.80 -31.30
N ILE A 7 -15.33 -82.64 -30.77
CA ILE A 7 -14.76 -81.36 -31.22
C ILE A 7 -13.48 -81.12 -30.44
N LEU A 8 -12.34 -81.25 -31.11
CA LEU A 8 -11.03 -80.89 -30.58
C LEU A 8 -10.90 -79.37 -30.67
N GLY A 9 -11.04 -78.67 -29.54
CA GLY A 9 -10.78 -77.26 -29.44
C GLY A 9 -9.27 -76.95 -29.48
N LEU A 10 -8.81 -76.37 -30.53
CA LEU A 10 -7.47 -75.77 -30.60
C LEU A 10 -7.37 -74.56 -29.71
N LEU A 11 -6.71 -74.65 -28.60
CA LEU A 11 -6.32 -73.49 -27.77
C LEU A 11 -5.11 -72.89 -28.52
N SER A 12 -5.36 -71.81 -29.22
CA SER A 12 -4.31 -70.86 -29.64
C SER A 12 -3.91 -69.99 -28.49
N VAL A 13 -2.78 -70.27 -27.87
CA VAL A 13 -2.12 -69.37 -26.93
C VAL A 13 -1.61 -68.18 -27.70
N ILE A 14 -2.32 -67.10 -27.67
CA ILE A 14 -1.81 -65.80 -28.14
C ILE A 14 -0.84 -65.33 -27.04
N ALA A 15 0.45 -65.56 -27.25
CA ALA A 15 1.49 -64.91 -26.49
C ALA A 15 1.41 -63.40 -26.81
N CYS A 16 0.85 -62.62 -25.88
CA CYS A 16 1.10 -61.18 -25.88
C CYS A 16 2.60 -61.00 -25.66
N GLN A 17 3.34 -60.71 -26.74
CA GLN A 17 4.62 -60.04 -26.61
C GLN A 17 4.33 -58.67 -25.98
N GLU A 18 4.64 -58.51 -24.71
CA GLU A 18 4.85 -57.19 -24.16
C GLU A 18 6.03 -56.59 -24.92
N GLU A 19 5.74 -55.72 -25.90
CA GLU A 19 6.69 -54.72 -26.29
C GLU A 19 6.97 -53.87 -25.07
N THR A 20 8.05 -54.18 -24.36
CA THR A 20 8.68 -53.23 -23.47
C THR A 20 9.24 -52.09 -24.30
N THR A 21 8.35 -51.26 -24.83
CA THR A 21 8.73 -49.90 -25.14
C THR A 21 9.05 -49.27 -23.80
N ASP A 22 10.31 -49.13 -23.51
CA ASP A 22 10.85 -48.28 -22.48
C ASP A 22 10.44 -46.83 -22.77
N LYS A 23 9.14 -46.58 -22.69
CA LYS A 23 8.59 -45.24 -22.54
C LYS A 23 8.76 -44.94 -21.05
N THR A 24 10.01 -44.57 -20.67
CA THR A 24 10.14 -43.65 -19.56
C THR A 24 9.05 -42.60 -19.76
N PRO A 25 8.11 -42.43 -18.82
CA PRO A 25 7.10 -41.40 -18.96
C PRO A 25 7.88 -40.09 -19.15
N GLN A 26 7.86 -39.58 -20.40
CA GLN A 26 8.38 -38.26 -20.65
C GLN A 26 7.56 -37.37 -19.70
N ALA A 27 8.21 -36.91 -18.64
CA ALA A 27 7.55 -36.01 -17.72
C ALA A 27 6.84 -34.94 -18.57
N PRO A 28 5.54 -34.71 -18.39
CA PRO A 28 4.83 -33.79 -19.24
C PRO A 28 5.66 -32.50 -19.29
N ASN A 29 5.82 -31.93 -20.51
CA ASN A 29 6.52 -30.64 -20.66
C ASN A 29 5.86 -29.66 -19.72
N VAL A 30 6.37 -29.59 -18.49
CA VAL A 30 5.82 -28.75 -17.46
C VAL A 30 6.24 -27.34 -17.83
N TYR A 31 5.25 -26.57 -18.28
CA TYR A 31 5.44 -25.15 -18.57
C TYR A 31 6.08 -24.48 -17.34
N GLN A 32 7.26 -23.91 -17.54
CA GLN A 32 7.99 -23.17 -16.54
C GLN A 32 7.89 -21.69 -16.89
N GLY A 33 7.07 -20.98 -16.14
CA GLY A 33 6.88 -19.55 -16.33
C GLY A 33 7.63 -18.71 -15.29
N VAL A 34 8.08 -17.54 -15.69
CA VAL A 34 8.66 -16.52 -14.84
C VAL A 34 7.82 -15.25 -14.91
N PHE A 35 7.67 -14.55 -13.77
CA PHE A 35 6.87 -13.34 -13.68
C PHE A 35 7.39 -12.38 -12.60
N LEU A 36 6.99 -11.12 -12.72
CA LEU A 36 7.24 -10.09 -11.72
C LEU A 36 6.12 -10.09 -10.68
N ASP A 37 6.50 -10.08 -9.40
CA ASP A 37 5.53 -9.99 -8.30
C ASP A 37 5.14 -8.53 -8.08
N GLY A 38 3.94 -8.18 -8.48
CA GLY A 38 3.40 -6.82 -8.35
C GLY A 38 2.19 -6.59 -9.27
N ASN A 39 1.35 -5.65 -8.91
CA ASN A 39 0.15 -5.28 -9.68
C ASN A 39 0.48 -4.22 -10.72
N ASN A 40 1.23 -4.55 -11.77
CA ASN A 40 1.62 -3.66 -12.88
C ASN A 40 2.40 -2.40 -12.47
N ALA A 41 2.18 -1.83 -11.29
CA ALA A 41 2.93 -0.69 -10.76
C ALA A 41 3.21 -0.89 -9.26
N VAL A 42 4.42 -0.53 -8.84
CA VAL A 42 4.85 -0.52 -7.42
C VAL A 42 5.39 0.86 -7.09
N GLU A 43 4.81 1.47 -6.06
CA GLU A 43 5.22 2.78 -5.57
C GLU A 43 6.28 2.63 -4.48
N VAL A 44 7.36 3.40 -4.59
CA VAL A 44 8.42 3.49 -3.60
C VAL A 44 8.70 4.95 -3.24
N TYR A 45 9.06 5.17 -1.99
CA TYR A 45 9.37 6.49 -1.47
C TYR A 45 10.85 6.56 -1.11
N VAL A 46 11.56 7.51 -1.70
CA VAL A 46 13.01 7.64 -1.55
C VAL A 46 13.39 9.01 -1.00
N GLN A 47 14.48 9.04 -0.24
CA GLN A 47 15.05 10.27 0.29
C GLN A 47 15.97 10.91 -0.74
N GLU A 48 15.89 12.22 -0.88
CA GLU A 48 16.78 12.99 -1.77
C GLU A 48 18.24 12.96 -1.27
N TYR A 49 19.17 13.10 -2.19
CA TYR A 49 20.60 13.27 -1.96
C TYR A 49 21.28 12.09 -1.24
N GLN A 50 20.70 10.90 -1.29
CA GLN A 50 21.32 9.69 -0.71
C GLN A 50 20.94 8.44 -1.49
N ASP A 51 21.64 7.34 -1.20
CA ASP A 51 21.34 6.03 -1.76
C ASP A 51 20.15 5.39 -1.03
N ASN A 52 19.20 4.90 -1.84
CA ASN A 52 18.00 4.23 -1.36
C ASN A 52 17.93 2.82 -1.96
N LYS A 53 17.94 1.79 -1.11
CA LYS A 53 17.80 0.40 -1.53
C LYS A 53 16.34 -0.01 -1.55
N ILE A 54 15.88 -0.55 -2.67
CA ILE A 54 14.53 -1.08 -2.84
C ILE A 54 14.60 -2.59 -2.63
N GLN A 55 13.95 -3.11 -1.59
CA GLN A 55 14.10 -4.49 -1.14
C GLN A 55 12.87 -5.39 -1.33
N ASN A 56 11.75 -4.84 -1.76
CA ASN A 56 10.48 -5.56 -1.73
C ASN A 56 10.04 -6.10 -3.10
N LEU A 57 10.87 -5.96 -4.12
CA LEU A 57 10.56 -6.47 -5.45
C LEU A 57 11.11 -7.87 -5.63
N LYS A 58 10.33 -8.74 -6.25
CA LYS A 58 10.72 -10.12 -6.48
C LYS A 58 10.37 -10.57 -7.89
N VAL A 59 11.20 -11.44 -8.40
CA VAL A 59 10.88 -12.30 -9.55
C VAL A 59 10.45 -13.65 -9.03
N LYS A 60 9.41 -14.23 -9.63
CA LYS A 60 8.87 -15.54 -9.22
C LYS A 60 8.81 -16.52 -10.37
N LEU A 61 8.94 -17.80 -10.04
CA LEU A 61 8.67 -18.92 -10.92
C LEU A 61 7.33 -19.56 -10.56
N ILE A 62 6.59 -20.06 -11.56
CA ILE A 62 5.37 -20.85 -11.32
C ILE A 62 5.68 -22.06 -10.44
N ARG A 63 6.85 -22.68 -10.65
CA ARG A 63 7.30 -23.87 -9.92
C ARG A 63 8.79 -23.83 -9.68
N ALA A 64 9.21 -24.48 -8.61
CA ALA A 64 10.62 -24.66 -8.32
C ALA A 64 11.31 -25.46 -9.43
N ALA A 65 12.46 -25.01 -9.87
CA ALA A 65 13.30 -25.75 -10.83
C ALA A 65 14.24 -26.71 -10.08
N GLY A 66 14.42 -27.91 -10.62
CA GLY A 66 15.38 -28.89 -10.11
C GLY A 66 16.85 -28.56 -10.39
N LYS A 67 17.12 -27.38 -10.95
CA LYS A 67 18.46 -26.87 -11.30
C LYS A 67 18.46 -25.36 -11.21
N ILE A 68 19.63 -24.74 -11.20
CA ILE A 68 19.77 -23.29 -11.27
C ILE A 68 19.24 -22.79 -12.61
N VAL A 69 18.37 -21.80 -12.55
CA VAL A 69 17.77 -21.12 -13.71
C VAL A 69 17.85 -19.61 -13.54
N SER A 70 17.72 -18.87 -14.62
CA SER A 70 17.78 -17.41 -14.58
C SER A 70 16.79 -16.76 -15.53
N ALA A 71 16.43 -15.54 -15.22
CA ALA A 71 15.72 -14.63 -16.10
C ALA A 71 16.50 -13.33 -16.22
N GLN A 72 16.24 -12.57 -17.28
CA GLN A 72 16.85 -11.26 -17.48
C GLN A 72 15.85 -10.16 -17.18
N LEU A 73 16.29 -9.17 -16.42
CA LEU A 73 15.57 -7.91 -16.22
C LEU A 73 16.06 -6.90 -17.27
N ILE A 74 15.12 -6.20 -17.87
CA ILE A 74 15.37 -5.17 -18.89
C ILE A 74 14.62 -3.93 -18.46
N THR A 75 15.32 -2.81 -18.44
CA THR A 75 14.69 -1.50 -18.17
C THR A 75 14.15 -0.92 -19.46
N GLY A 76 12.93 -0.36 -19.41
CA GLY A 76 12.30 0.32 -20.52
C GLY A 76 12.85 1.72 -20.74
N ASP A 77 12.57 2.25 -21.91
CA ASP A 77 13.01 3.58 -22.36
C ASP A 77 11.90 4.65 -22.21
N ALA A 78 12.21 5.85 -22.70
CA ALA A 78 11.28 6.97 -22.68
C ALA A 78 9.99 6.71 -23.47
N GLN A 79 10.05 5.94 -24.56
CA GLN A 79 8.86 5.58 -25.34
C GLN A 79 7.95 4.65 -24.58
N THR A 80 8.50 3.61 -23.93
CA THR A 80 7.76 2.69 -23.07
C THR A 80 7.01 3.43 -21.96
N LEU A 81 7.65 4.41 -21.33
CA LEU A 81 7.00 5.22 -20.30
C LEU A 81 5.96 6.18 -20.88
N ALA A 82 6.21 6.77 -22.05
CA ALA A 82 5.24 7.64 -22.72
C ALA A 82 3.96 6.90 -23.08
N ASP A 83 4.07 5.66 -23.55
CA ASP A 83 2.92 4.81 -23.85
C ASP A 83 2.10 4.49 -22.57
N TYR A 84 2.80 4.21 -21.46
CA TYR A 84 2.14 4.00 -20.16
C TYR A 84 1.42 5.29 -19.71
N ASN A 85 2.10 6.44 -19.73
CA ASN A 85 1.51 7.73 -19.35
C ASN A 85 0.25 8.04 -20.16
N ALA A 86 0.31 7.81 -21.49
CA ALA A 86 -0.85 8.02 -22.36
C ALA A 86 -2.03 7.07 -22.03
N GLN A 87 -1.73 5.83 -21.71
CA GLN A 87 -2.74 4.82 -21.38
C GLN A 87 -3.45 5.10 -20.05
N TYR A 88 -2.68 5.55 -19.03
CA TYR A 88 -3.19 5.68 -17.65
C TYR A 88 -3.42 7.15 -17.22
N GLY A 89 -3.17 8.14 -18.09
CA GLY A 89 -3.35 9.55 -17.81
C GLY A 89 -2.38 10.10 -16.75
N THR A 90 -1.17 9.56 -16.69
CA THR A 90 -0.10 9.99 -15.79
C THR A 90 0.93 10.85 -16.52
N ASP A 91 1.80 11.55 -15.80
CA ASP A 91 2.89 12.36 -16.39
C ASP A 91 4.26 12.05 -15.76
N TYR A 92 4.49 10.80 -15.41
CA TYR A 92 5.73 10.33 -14.81
C TYR A 92 6.93 10.64 -15.73
N LYS A 93 8.07 10.98 -15.11
CA LYS A 93 9.34 11.19 -15.79
C LYS A 93 10.17 9.93 -15.74
N LEU A 94 10.87 9.62 -16.83
CA LEU A 94 11.77 8.47 -16.82
C LEU A 94 12.87 8.66 -15.77
N LEU A 95 13.08 7.66 -14.93
CA LEU A 95 14.18 7.67 -13.97
C LEU A 95 15.52 7.73 -14.72
N PRO A 96 16.39 8.74 -14.48
CA PRO A 96 17.65 8.88 -15.20
C PRO A 96 18.56 7.67 -14.99
N THR A 97 19.21 7.22 -16.06
CA THR A 97 20.02 5.98 -16.05
C THR A 97 21.26 6.06 -15.16
N ASP A 98 21.74 7.25 -14.86
CA ASP A 98 22.84 7.52 -13.92
C ASP A 98 22.36 7.58 -12.45
N LYS A 99 21.06 7.49 -12.20
CA LYS A 99 20.44 7.59 -10.86
C LYS A 99 19.97 6.28 -10.30
N TYR A 100 20.19 5.16 -10.97
CA TYR A 100 19.86 3.85 -10.44
C TYR A 100 20.83 2.77 -10.90
N SER A 101 20.90 1.71 -10.11
CA SER A 101 21.47 0.43 -10.52
C SER A 101 20.47 -0.69 -10.27
N ILE A 102 20.41 -1.64 -11.17
CA ILE A 102 19.58 -2.83 -11.08
C ILE A 102 20.40 -4.05 -11.47
N ASP A 103 20.24 -5.16 -10.72
CA ASP A 103 20.80 -6.43 -11.17
C ASP A 103 20.00 -6.96 -12.35
N GLU A 104 20.63 -7.03 -13.52
CA GLU A 104 20.00 -7.50 -14.75
C GLU A 104 19.66 -9.00 -14.75
N ASN A 105 20.14 -9.76 -13.78
CA ASN A 105 19.97 -11.20 -13.72
C ASN A 105 19.26 -11.64 -12.44
N ALA A 106 18.04 -12.14 -12.63
CA ALA A 106 17.33 -12.84 -11.56
C ALA A 106 17.74 -14.33 -11.59
N ILE A 107 18.49 -14.76 -10.59
CA ILE A 107 19.00 -16.14 -10.48
C ILE A 107 18.18 -16.89 -9.43
N PHE A 108 17.67 -18.05 -9.80
CA PHE A 108 16.96 -18.96 -8.91
C PHE A 108 17.85 -20.17 -8.65
N ASN A 109 18.18 -20.40 -7.39
CA ASN A 109 18.87 -21.62 -7.00
C ASN A 109 17.96 -22.84 -7.11
N THR A 110 18.51 -24.02 -7.00
CA THR A 110 17.75 -25.26 -7.05
C THR A 110 16.64 -25.26 -6.00
N TYR A 111 15.41 -25.52 -6.43
CA TYR A 111 14.16 -25.53 -5.64
C TYR A 111 13.68 -24.16 -5.12
N GLU A 112 14.31 -23.07 -5.47
CA GLU A 112 13.77 -21.74 -5.21
C GLU A 112 12.69 -21.35 -6.21
N THR A 113 11.67 -20.64 -5.72
CA THR A 113 10.56 -20.13 -6.54
C THR A 113 10.53 -18.62 -6.61
N GLU A 114 11.36 -17.95 -5.84
CA GLU A 114 11.46 -16.49 -5.84
C GLU A 114 12.91 -16.03 -5.64
N THR A 115 13.22 -14.88 -6.21
CA THR A 115 14.49 -14.18 -6.02
C THR A 115 14.25 -12.68 -5.94
N PRO A 116 14.93 -11.94 -5.06
CA PRO A 116 14.79 -10.49 -4.98
C PRO A 116 15.32 -9.81 -6.24
N ILE A 117 14.81 -8.62 -6.51
CA ILE A 117 15.38 -7.67 -7.45
C ILE A 117 16.10 -6.60 -6.63
N ASP A 118 17.41 -6.55 -6.75
CA ASP A 118 18.21 -5.53 -6.09
C ASP A 118 18.24 -4.26 -6.95
N ILE A 119 17.61 -3.20 -6.45
CA ILE A 119 17.62 -1.87 -7.07
C ILE A 119 18.15 -0.87 -6.05
N THR A 120 19.11 -0.07 -6.46
CA THR A 120 19.56 1.09 -5.70
C THR A 120 19.28 2.35 -6.49
N ILE A 121 18.62 3.33 -5.87
CA ILE A 121 18.40 4.66 -6.42
C ILE A 121 19.34 5.62 -5.71
N SER A 122 20.23 6.25 -6.48
CA SER A 122 21.34 7.04 -5.94
C SER A 122 21.13 8.53 -6.15
N GLU A 123 21.24 9.31 -5.06
CA GLU A 123 21.28 10.77 -5.06
C GLU A 123 20.21 11.44 -5.96
N LEU A 124 19.02 10.87 -6.00
CA LEU A 124 17.91 11.41 -6.79
C LEU A 124 17.40 12.72 -6.17
N THR A 125 17.00 13.65 -7.02
CA THR A 125 16.33 14.90 -6.65
C THR A 125 14.99 15.02 -7.36
N PHE A 126 14.05 15.74 -6.78
CA PHE A 126 12.69 15.86 -7.30
C PHE A 126 12.34 17.33 -7.57
N PRO A 127 12.85 17.94 -8.67
CA PRO A 127 12.50 19.32 -9.02
C PRO A 127 10.99 19.42 -9.25
N ASN A 128 10.38 20.48 -8.74
CA ASN A 128 8.93 20.72 -8.88
C ASN A 128 8.02 19.58 -8.38
N ASN A 129 8.48 18.74 -7.46
CA ASN A 129 7.77 17.53 -7.00
C ASN A 129 7.43 16.55 -8.12
N GLU A 130 8.26 16.46 -9.16
CA GLU A 130 8.12 15.47 -10.22
C GLU A 130 8.13 14.05 -9.62
N VAL A 131 7.40 13.14 -10.27
CA VAL A 131 7.40 11.71 -9.94
C VAL A 131 8.14 10.98 -11.05
N TYR A 132 9.12 10.17 -10.66
CA TYR A 132 9.86 9.35 -11.62
C TYR A 132 9.29 7.96 -11.73
N ALA A 133 9.53 7.31 -12.88
CA ALA A 133 9.17 5.92 -13.05
C ALA A 133 10.21 5.17 -13.86
N LEU A 134 10.40 3.89 -13.54
CA LEU A 134 11.28 2.98 -14.25
C LEU A 134 10.44 1.78 -14.72
N PRO A 135 10.17 1.65 -16.03
CA PRO A 135 9.59 0.43 -16.58
C PRO A 135 10.60 -0.71 -16.46
N ILE A 136 10.17 -1.85 -15.97
CA ILE A 136 10.97 -3.07 -15.82
C ILE A 136 10.24 -4.20 -16.53
N GLN A 137 10.93 -4.90 -17.41
CA GLN A 137 10.43 -6.10 -18.08
C GLN A 137 11.28 -7.29 -17.71
N ILE A 138 10.67 -8.46 -17.57
CA ILE A 138 11.39 -9.71 -17.42
C ILE A 138 11.36 -10.53 -18.71
N ARG A 139 12.48 -11.13 -19.03
CA ARG A 139 12.62 -12.07 -20.12
C ARG A 139 13.19 -13.39 -19.61
N GLY A 140 12.48 -14.46 -19.85
CA GLY A 140 12.96 -15.79 -19.49
C GLY A 140 14.18 -16.23 -20.31
N ARG A 141 14.99 -17.09 -19.72
CA ARG A 141 16.16 -17.74 -20.34
C ARG A 141 16.07 -19.24 -20.17
N ASN A 142 16.78 -20.01 -21.03
CA ASN A 142 16.91 -21.47 -20.89
C ASN A 142 15.57 -22.23 -20.82
N ASN A 143 14.68 -22.00 -21.77
CA ASN A 143 13.34 -22.63 -21.85
C ASN A 143 12.38 -22.24 -20.72
N ILE A 144 12.63 -21.12 -20.07
CA ILE A 144 11.65 -20.46 -19.20
C ILE A 144 11.02 -19.34 -20.02
N GLU A 145 9.70 -19.23 -19.99
CA GLU A 145 8.99 -18.16 -20.67
C GLU A 145 8.46 -17.14 -19.68
N ALA A 146 8.51 -15.87 -20.06
CA ALA A 146 7.85 -14.83 -19.29
C ALA A 146 6.32 -14.97 -19.46
N ILE A 147 5.59 -14.82 -18.37
CA ILE A 147 4.12 -14.91 -18.38
C ILE A 147 3.56 -13.61 -18.93
N ALA A 148 2.88 -13.69 -20.08
CA ALA A 148 2.25 -12.53 -20.69
C ALA A 148 1.30 -11.81 -19.71
N GLY A 149 1.45 -10.49 -19.62
CA GLY A 149 0.67 -9.65 -18.68
C GLY A 149 1.19 -9.63 -17.24
N GLN A 150 2.22 -10.42 -16.93
CA GLN A 150 2.95 -10.39 -15.65
C GLN A 150 4.47 -10.26 -15.88
N ASP A 151 4.85 -9.94 -17.09
CA ASP A 151 6.23 -9.82 -17.55
C ASP A 151 6.78 -8.39 -17.46
N HIS A 152 5.98 -7.45 -17.01
CA HIS A 152 6.35 -6.04 -16.87
C HIS A 152 5.84 -5.45 -15.55
N LEU A 153 6.57 -4.49 -15.06
CA LEU A 153 6.30 -3.74 -13.82
C LEU A 153 6.73 -2.29 -14.04
N LEU A 154 5.96 -1.34 -13.54
CA LEU A 154 6.39 0.05 -13.41
C LEU A 154 6.80 0.31 -11.97
N LEU A 155 8.07 0.63 -11.75
CA LEU A 155 8.54 1.13 -10.45
C LEU A 155 8.31 2.65 -10.42
N VAL A 156 7.36 3.12 -9.63
CA VAL A 156 7.04 4.54 -9.46
C VAL A 156 7.77 5.07 -8.24
N VAL A 157 8.58 6.10 -8.43
CA VAL A 157 9.49 6.64 -7.42
C VAL A 157 9.04 8.01 -6.98
N HIS A 158 8.62 8.11 -5.73
CA HIS A 158 8.19 9.33 -5.08
C HIS A 158 9.24 9.86 -4.13
N LYS A 159 9.22 11.17 -3.94
CA LYS A 159 9.98 11.79 -2.86
C LYS A 159 9.40 11.39 -1.51
N GLU A 160 10.24 10.87 -0.63
CA GLU A 160 9.87 10.67 0.78
C GLU A 160 9.75 12.04 1.47
N THR A 161 8.56 12.38 1.89
CA THR A 161 8.34 13.59 2.69
C THR A 161 8.39 13.24 4.17
N ARG A 162 9.41 13.72 4.87
CA ARG A 162 9.53 13.59 6.32
C ARG A 162 9.10 14.88 6.97
N THR A 163 8.02 14.81 7.73
CA THR A 163 7.54 15.93 8.52
C THR A 163 7.86 15.67 9.99
N LYS A 164 8.42 16.66 10.67
CA LYS A 164 8.56 16.61 12.14
C LYS A 164 7.18 16.71 12.73
N VAL A 165 6.84 15.78 13.60
CA VAL A 165 5.56 15.76 14.29
C VAL A 165 5.78 16.01 15.79
N LEU A 166 4.82 16.64 16.41
CA LEU A 166 4.79 16.81 17.85
C LEU A 166 4.36 15.47 18.48
N SER A 167 5.21 14.91 19.33
CA SER A 167 4.88 13.73 20.14
C SER A 167 4.64 14.17 21.57
N LEU A 168 3.44 13.92 22.07
CA LEU A 168 3.02 14.26 23.43
C LEU A 168 2.91 12.98 24.26
N ALA A 169 3.56 12.96 25.40
CA ALA A 169 3.39 11.89 26.38
C ALA A 169 2.12 12.15 27.21
N THR A 170 1.55 11.07 27.73
CA THR A 170 0.26 11.03 28.47
C THR A 170 0.13 11.99 29.66
N THR A 171 1.20 12.63 30.07
CA THR A 171 1.20 13.50 31.28
C THR A 171 1.58 14.96 31.01
N LYS A 172 1.76 15.36 29.77
CA LYS A 172 2.21 16.72 29.43
C LYS A 172 1.30 17.34 28.37
N ALA A 173 0.64 18.45 28.78
CA ALA A 173 0.00 19.34 27.83
C ALA A 173 0.99 20.42 27.38
N ILE A 174 0.90 20.83 26.12
CA ILE A 174 1.51 22.05 25.63
C ILE A 174 0.40 23.09 25.56
N THR A 175 0.59 24.20 26.22
CA THR A 175 -0.35 25.33 26.18
C THR A 175 0.31 26.52 25.52
N GLY A 176 -0.45 27.23 24.71
CA GLY A 176 -0.04 28.48 24.09
C GLY A 176 -1.14 29.51 24.20
N GLU A 177 -0.76 30.72 24.58
CA GLU A 177 -1.68 31.83 24.57
C GLU A 177 -1.96 32.27 23.13
N VAL A 178 -3.23 32.32 22.76
CA VAL A 178 -3.64 32.81 21.46
C VAL A 178 -3.86 34.33 21.55
N LEU A 179 -3.27 35.06 20.62
CA LEU A 179 -3.06 36.50 20.65
C LEU A 179 -4.29 37.42 20.77
N SER A 180 -5.50 36.89 20.93
CA SER A 180 -6.66 37.75 21.14
C SER A 180 -7.81 37.02 21.82
N ASN A 181 -8.43 37.68 22.76
CA ASN A 181 -9.65 37.25 23.41
C ASN A 181 -10.85 37.48 22.46
N ASN A 182 -10.81 36.88 21.28
CA ASN A 182 -11.80 37.08 20.24
C ASN A 182 -12.88 36.00 20.31
N GLU A 183 -14.09 36.42 20.25
CA GLU A 183 -15.25 35.59 20.03
C GLU A 183 -15.33 35.23 18.56
N LEU A 184 -15.30 33.94 18.27
CA LEU A 184 -15.40 33.38 16.90
C LEU A 184 -16.73 32.68 16.74
N SER A 185 -17.56 33.16 15.82
CA SER A 185 -18.80 32.51 15.43
C SER A 185 -18.57 31.49 14.30
N GLN A 186 -17.52 31.72 13.50
CA GLN A 186 -17.12 30.81 12.40
C GLN A 186 -15.65 30.46 12.59
N TRP A 187 -15.34 29.18 12.52
CA TRP A 187 -13.99 28.69 12.71
C TRP A 187 -13.76 27.34 12.08
N THR A 188 -12.52 27.02 11.81
CA THR A 188 -12.06 25.72 11.37
C THR A 188 -10.86 25.31 12.19
N PHE A 189 -10.86 24.06 12.61
CA PHE A 189 -9.70 23.41 13.19
C PHE A 189 -9.29 22.24 12.30
N GLU A 190 -8.00 22.14 12.01
CA GLU A 190 -7.44 21.06 11.22
C GLU A 190 -6.19 20.50 11.91
N ALA A 191 -6.10 19.19 11.99
CA ALA A 191 -4.91 18.50 12.48
C ALA A 191 -4.83 17.08 11.91
N THR A 192 -3.60 16.57 11.76
CA THR A 192 -3.36 15.15 11.52
C THR A 192 -2.91 14.50 12.82
N ILE A 193 -3.67 13.54 13.30
CA ILE A 193 -3.57 12.98 14.66
C ILE A 193 -3.27 11.48 14.57
N ASN A 194 -2.34 11.04 15.42
CA ASN A 194 -2.05 9.61 15.65
C ASN A 194 -2.07 9.37 17.17
N CYS A 195 -2.83 8.35 17.59
CA CYS A 195 -2.93 7.97 19.00
C CYS A 195 -2.42 6.55 19.21
N SER A 196 -1.58 6.36 20.19
CA SER A 196 -1.12 5.04 20.64
C SER A 196 -2.12 4.32 21.55
N ASN A 197 -3.01 5.07 22.19
CA ASN A 197 -4.08 4.56 23.05
C ASN A 197 -5.40 5.26 22.74
N LEU A 198 -6.46 4.51 22.60
CA LEU A 198 -7.81 4.97 22.30
C LEU A 198 -8.85 4.48 23.34
N ILE A 199 -8.39 3.86 24.44
CA ILE A 199 -9.26 3.38 25.52
C ILE A 199 -9.54 4.53 26.49
N GLY A 200 -10.79 4.66 26.91
CA GLY A 200 -11.21 5.76 27.77
C GLY A 200 -11.39 7.08 27.03
N SER A 201 -11.32 8.20 27.74
CA SER A 201 -11.41 9.54 27.15
C SER A 201 -10.01 10.11 26.95
N ASN A 202 -9.68 10.42 25.71
CA ASN A 202 -8.37 10.93 25.28
C ASN A 202 -8.56 12.25 24.55
N PRO A 203 -8.73 13.38 25.24
CA PRO A 203 -8.76 14.69 24.61
C PRO A 203 -7.35 15.02 24.06
N ILE A 204 -7.28 15.46 22.81
CA ILE A 204 -6.00 15.68 22.12
C ILE A 204 -5.70 17.15 21.96
N VAL A 205 -6.71 17.93 21.66
CA VAL A 205 -6.58 19.37 21.46
C VAL A 205 -7.84 20.05 21.92
N GLY A 206 -7.65 21.24 22.43
CA GLY A 206 -8.79 22.08 22.83
C GLY A 206 -8.41 23.54 22.97
N VAL A 207 -9.44 24.32 23.08
CA VAL A 207 -9.37 25.74 23.38
C VAL A 207 -10.06 25.95 24.72
N THR A 208 -9.34 26.51 25.66
CA THR A 208 -9.90 26.83 26.97
C THR A 208 -10.37 28.27 27.00
N SER A 209 -11.61 28.48 27.42
CA SER A 209 -12.12 29.78 27.85
C SER A 209 -13.00 29.55 29.05
N ASN A 210 -13.31 30.63 29.74
CA ASN A 210 -14.13 30.55 30.96
C ASN A 210 -15.58 30.12 30.71
N THR A 211 -16.06 30.18 29.47
CA THR A 211 -17.46 29.98 29.11
C THR A 211 -17.74 29.06 27.94
N HIS A 212 -16.80 28.90 27.03
CA HIS A 212 -17.03 28.15 25.80
C HIS A 212 -15.76 27.38 25.40
N GLN A 213 -15.78 26.06 25.54
CA GLN A 213 -14.64 25.20 25.29
C GLN A 213 -14.81 24.47 23.94
N VAL A 214 -13.68 24.28 23.25
CA VAL A 214 -13.60 23.30 22.18
C VAL A 214 -12.67 22.17 22.64
N GLU A 215 -13.11 20.96 22.49
CA GLU A 215 -12.32 19.77 22.80
C GLU A 215 -12.50 18.76 21.66
N ILE A 216 -11.40 18.28 21.11
CA ILE A 216 -11.37 17.26 20.06
C ILE A 216 -10.48 16.14 20.56
N GLY A 217 -10.99 14.92 20.53
CA GLY A 217 -10.27 13.76 21.02
C GLY A 217 -10.96 12.45 20.66
N PHE A 218 -10.55 11.39 21.32
CA PHE A 218 -11.16 10.08 21.13
C PHE A 218 -11.72 9.57 22.48
N THR A 219 -12.87 8.94 22.39
CA THR A 219 -13.49 8.24 23.51
C THR A 219 -13.83 6.81 23.06
N ASN A 220 -13.11 5.80 23.60
CA ASN A 220 -13.31 4.39 23.26
C ASN A 220 -13.34 4.14 21.74
N ASN A 221 -12.34 4.59 21.02
CA ASN A 221 -12.17 4.51 19.56
C ASN A 221 -13.15 5.37 18.73
N GLN A 222 -14.00 6.14 19.36
CA GLN A 222 -14.91 7.07 18.69
C GLN A 222 -14.31 8.48 18.71
N LEU A 223 -14.41 9.20 17.60
CA LEU A 223 -14.05 10.62 17.57
C LEU A 223 -15.10 11.41 18.35
N ASP A 224 -14.63 12.13 19.38
CA ASP A 224 -15.44 12.95 20.29
C ASP A 224 -15.09 14.42 20.06
N VAL A 225 -16.06 15.21 19.67
CA VAL A 225 -15.91 16.64 19.42
C VAL A 225 -16.92 17.40 20.26
N LYS A 226 -16.41 18.29 21.09
CA LYS A 226 -17.22 19.21 21.92
C LYS A 226 -16.88 20.62 21.52
N ALA A 227 -17.88 21.42 21.29
CA ALA A 227 -17.72 22.85 21.00
C ALA A 227 -18.86 23.63 21.60
N SER A 228 -18.57 24.41 22.65
CA SER A 228 -19.57 25.15 23.42
C SER A 228 -20.69 24.23 23.96
N ASP A 229 -21.88 24.38 23.44
CA ASP A 229 -23.09 23.61 23.77
C ASP A 229 -23.34 22.42 22.86
N ILE A 230 -22.50 22.22 21.83
CA ILE A 230 -22.60 21.12 20.89
C ILE A 230 -21.61 20.01 21.24
N SER A 231 -22.08 18.78 21.28
CA SER A 231 -21.23 17.61 21.38
C SER A 231 -21.62 16.58 20.31
N ILE A 232 -20.64 16.05 19.60
CA ILE A 232 -20.79 15.00 18.62
C ILE A 232 -19.85 13.86 18.97
N LEU A 233 -20.41 12.70 19.26
CA LEU A 233 -19.66 11.46 19.34
C LEU A 233 -19.92 10.66 18.06
N ILE A 234 -18.89 10.46 17.24
CA ILE A 234 -19.04 9.80 15.95
C ILE A 234 -19.23 8.29 16.16
N PRO A 235 -20.33 7.69 15.67
CA PRO A 235 -20.60 6.28 15.83
C PRO A 235 -19.50 5.41 15.17
N THR A 236 -19.15 4.28 15.79
CA THR A 236 -18.09 3.36 15.31
C THR A 236 -18.40 2.74 13.94
N GLU A 237 -19.66 2.63 13.57
CA GLU A 237 -20.11 2.17 12.26
C GLU A 237 -19.89 3.21 11.14
N VAL A 238 -19.76 4.50 11.51
CA VAL A 238 -19.41 5.58 10.58
C VAL A 238 -17.92 5.77 10.51
N PHE A 239 -17.25 5.86 11.66
CA PHE A 239 -15.82 5.96 11.77
C PHE A 239 -15.31 5.34 13.07
N LYS A 240 -14.38 4.39 12.94
CA LYS A 240 -13.71 3.75 14.06
C LYS A 240 -12.20 3.99 13.98
N ALA A 241 -11.68 4.74 14.94
CA ALA A 241 -10.24 4.98 15.02
C ALA A 241 -9.46 3.68 15.37
N GLN A 242 -8.24 3.60 14.86
CA GLN A 242 -7.29 2.54 15.17
C GLN A 242 -6.03 3.15 15.79
N THR A 243 -5.42 2.46 16.74
CA THR A 243 -4.16 2.87 17.34
C THR A 243 -3.04 2.91 16.31
N ASN A 244 -2.11 3.84 16.46
CA ASN A 244 -0.92 3.99 15.61
C ASN A 244 -1.23 4.26 14.12
N LYS A 245 -2.41 4.76 13.81
CA LYS A 245 -2.78 5.22 12.47
C LYS A 245 -2.96 6.74 12.45
N TRP A 246 -2.47 7.40 11.41
CA TRP A 246 -2.64 8.83 11.20
C TRP A 246 -4.01 9.13 10.58
N TYR A 247 -4.69 10.13 11.13
CA TYR A 247 -5.98 10.61 10.66
C TYR A 247 -5.94 12.12 10.47
N PRO A 248 -6.04 12.64 9.22
CA PRO A 248 -6.39 14.02 8.97
C PRO A 248 -7.82 14.26 9.46
N ILE A 249 -7.97 15.18 10.40
CA ILE A 249 -9.26 15.56 11.01
C ILE A 249 -9.47 17.03 10.78
N ALA A 250 -10.65 17.41 10.30
CA ALA A 250 -11.11 18.78 10.25
C ALA A 250 -12.44 18.93 11.00
N VAL A 251 -12.57 20.00 11.74
CA VAL A 251 -13.81 20.39 12.43
C VAL A 251 -14.13 21.81 12.02
N THR A 252 -15.31 22.03 11.47
CA THR A 252 -15.75 23.36 11.03
C THR A 252 -17.02 23.76 11.77
N CYS A 253 -17.13 25.04 12.09
CA CYS A 253 -18.36 25.63 12.58
C CYS A 253 -18.70 26.88 11.76
N ASP A 254 -19.91 26.95 11.23
CA ASP A 254 -20.41 28.09 10.44
C ASP A 254 -21.26 29.07 11.26
N GLY A 255 -21.20 28.96 12.58
CA GLY A 255 -22.00 29.72 13.51
C GLY A 255 -23.23 28.99 14.05
N ASN A 256 -23.75 28.04 13.26
CA ASN A 256 -24.93 27.24 13.61
C ASN A 256 -24.68 25.75 13.57
N THR A 257 -23.84 25.28 12.63
CA THR A 257 -23.63 23.85 12.38
C THR A 257 -22.16 23.51 12.58
N LEU A 258 -21.91 22.53 13.43
CA LEU A 258 -20.65 21.89 13.59
C LEU A 258 -20.58 20.69 12.63
N ARG A 259 -19.51 20.60 11.82
CA ARG A 259 -19.26 19.46 10.92
C ARG A 259 -17.88 18.88 11.22
N VAL A 260 -17.81 17.56 11.16
CA VAL A 260 -16.61 16.79 11.46
C VAL A 260 -16.23 15.97 10.22
N TYR A 261 -14.98 16.10 9.82
CA TYR A 261 -14.42 15.41 8.66
C TYR A 261 -13.23 14.56 9.08
N VAL A 262 -13.14 13.36 8.50
CA VAL A 262 -11.95 12.48 8.61
C VAL A 262 -11.53 12.11 7.20
N GLU A 263 -10.25 12.27 6.90
CA GLU A 263 -9.68 11.98 5.56
C GLU A 263 -10.47 12.71 4.44
N GLY A 264 -10.92 13.96 4.73
CA GLY A 264 -11.69 14.79 3.79
C GLY A 264 -13.17 14.42 3.65
N LYS A 265 -13.64 13.36 4.29
CA LYS A 265 -15.05 12.92 4.23
C LYS A 265 -15.79 13.39 5.49
N GLU A 266 -16.99 13.97 5.32
CA GLU A 266 -17.87 14.29 6.45
C GLU A 266 -18.34 13.00 7.14
N VAL A 267 -18.06 12.90 8.44
CA VAL A 267 -18.42 11.76 9.28
C VAL A 267 -19.50 12.08 10.30
N GLY A 268 -19.80 13.37 10.50
CA GLY A 268 -20.89 13.81 11.37
C GLY A 268 -21.12 15.29 11.33
N SER A 269 -22.37 15.69 11.58
CA SER A 269 -22.74 17.09 11.74
C SER A 269 -23.84 17.26 12.77
N LYS A 270 -23.89 18.43 13.41
CA LYS A 270 -24.91 18.78 14.38
C LYS A 270 -25.16 20.28 14.39
N THR A 271 -26.42 20.66 14.35
CA THR A 271 -26.82 22.06 14.44
C THR A 271 -27.02 22.45 15.90
N ALA A 272 -26.48 23.61 16.28
CA ALA A 272 -26.70 24.20 17.60
C ALA A 272 -28.11 24.73 17.74
N ASN A 273 -28.59 24.79 19.00
CA ASN A 273 -29.85 25.46 19.32
C ASN A 273 -29.71 26.99 19.43
N SER A 274 -28.47 27.48 19.51
CA SER A 274 -28.08 28.87 19.58
C SER A 274 -26.75 29.09 18.87
N ASN A 275 -26.36 30.34 18.57
CA ASN A 275 -25.08 30.65 17.98
C ASN A 275 -23.93 30.04 18.83
N SER A 276 -23.28 29.04 18.26
CA SER A 276 -22.13 28.38 18.87
C SER A 276 -20.89 29.24 18.67
N ARG A 277 -20.66 30.12 19.63
CA ARG A 277 -19.49 30.97 19.64
C ARG A 277 -18.43 30.37 20.55
N ILE A 278 -17.19 30.44 20.11
CA ILE A 278 -16.05 30.05 20.93
C ILE A 278 -15.18 31.26 21.24
N TYR A 279 -14.65 31.31 22.46
CA TYR A 279 -13.62 32.27 22.83
C TYR A 279 -12.27 31.57 22.81
N VAL A 280 -11.38 32.03 21.95
CA VAL A 280 -10.04 31.47 21.83
C VAL A 280 -9.11 32.27 22.75
N LYS A 281 -8.81 31.73 23.92
CA LYS A 281 -7.83 32.30 24.81
C LYS A 281 -6.56 31.48 24.88
N ASP A 282 -6.68 30.23 25.23
CA ASP A 282 -5.55 29.30 25.35
C ASP A 282 -5.80 28.09 24.49
N LEU A 283 -4.87 27.81 23.58
CA LEU A 283 -4.85 26.58 22.81
C LEU A 283 -3.99 25.57 23.56
N TRP A 284 -4.49 24.39 23.75
CA TRP A 284 -3.73 23.30 24.35
C TRP A 284 -3.75 22.05 23.53
N PHE A 285 -2.61 21.34 23.56
CA PHE A 285 -2.46 19.99 23.04
C PHE A 285 -2.09 19.09 24.20
N ALA A 286 -2.86 18.05 24.44
CA ALA A 286 -2.60 17.10 25.50
C ALA A 286 -2.28 15.74 24.93
N GLY A 287 -1.24 15.10 25.48
CA GLY A 287 -1.12 13.67 25.46
C GLY A 287 -1.78 13.15 26.74
N VAL A 288 -2.87 12.46 26.64
CA VAL A 288 -3.56 11.86 27.79
C VAL A 288 -3.26 10.37 27.82
#